data_9265810feea2ba247b5f151ee13036db
#
_entry.id   9265810feea2ba247b5f151ee13036db
#
_cell.length_a   1.000
_cell.length_b   1.000
_cell.length_c   1.000
_cell.angle_alpha   90.00
_cell.angle_beta   90.00
_cell.angle_gamma   90.00
#
_symmetry.space_group_name_H-M   'P 1'
#
loop_
_entity.id
_entity.type
_entity.pdbx_description
1 polymer ?
#
loop_
_entity_poly.entity_id
_entity_poly.type
_entity_poly.pdbx_seq_one_letter_code
_entity_poly.pdbx_strand_id
1 'polypeptide(L)'
;MIKNIIFDFDGTIADTHKGIIKTFTETFDILGVDNVDNQSITSKIGLPLKQMFLELTGGNDEFAQRATNLYRDIFDDIATPAITLFEGVKECLTSLKNSGFCLSVASSRGEESLNMLVRHLA
;
A
#
# COMPACT_ATOMS: atom_id res chain seq x y z
N MET A 1 5.22 -15.16 27.70
CA MET A 1 4.36 -15.61 26.59
C MET A 1 4.02 -14.43 25.69
N ILE A 2 4.23 -14.58 24.39
CA ILE A 2 3.86 -13.56 23.41
C ILE A 2 2.34 -13.58 23.24
N LYS A 3 1.69 -12.43 23.46
CA LYS A 3 0.23 -12.31 23.34
C LYS A 3 -0.21 -11.44 22.18
N ASN A 4 0.69 -10.58 21.70
CA ASN A 4 0.40 -9.62 20.65
C ASN A 4 1.31 -9.88 19.45
N ILE A 5 0.73 -9.89 18.26
CA ILE A 5 1.46 -10.01 17.01
C ILE A 5 1.08 -8.82 16.14
N ILE A 6 2.09 -8.10 15.64
CA ILE A 6 1.89 -6.98 14.73
C ILE A 6 2.39 -7.39 13.35
N PHE A 7 1.52 -7.26 12.36
CA PHE A 7 1.84 -7.56 10.96
C PHE A 7 2.03 -6.30 10.15
N ASP A 8 3.00 -6.31 9.26
CA ASP A 8 3.04 -5.34 8.17
C ASP A 8 1.90 -5.66 7.19
N PHE A 9 1.35 -4.64 6.52
CA PHE A 9 0.20 -4.84 5.65
C PHE A 9 0.63 -5.09 4.19
N ASP A 10 1.26 -4.09 3.57
CA ASP A 10 1.64 -4.18 2.15
C ASP A 10 2.74 -5.20 1.94
N GLY A 11 2.48 -6.19 1.09
CA GLY A 11 3.45 -7.23 0.78
C GLY A 11 3.57 -8.33 1.84
N THR A 12 2.80 -8.26 2.92
CA THR A 12 2.79 -9.28 3.98
C THR A 12 1.43 -9.94 4.12
N ILE A 13 0.41 -9.15 4.44
CA ILE A 13 -0.98 -9.64 4.54
C ILE A 13 -1.67 -9.53 3.19
N ALA A 14 -1.51 -8.39 2.54
CA ALA A 14 -2.18 -8.09 1.28
C ALA A 14 -1.20 -8.01 0.13
N ASP A 15 -1.57 -8.63 -0.99
CA ASP A 15 -0.85 -8.49 -2.25
C ASP A 15 -1.33 -7.19 -2.90
N THR A 16 -0.64 -6.11 -2.59
CA THR A 16 -1.00 -4.77 -3.01
C THR A 16 -0.15 -4.25 -4.17
N HIS A 17 0.87 -5.00 -4.59
CA HIS A 17 1.87 -4.53 -5.56
C HIS A 17 1.26 -4.08 -6.89
N LYS A 18 0.38 -4.89 -7.49
CA LYS A 18 -0.23 -4.55 -8.77
C LYS A 18 -1.04 -3.26 -8.69
N GLY A 19 -1.84 -3.12 -7.64
CA GLY A 19 -2.66 -1.94 -7.43
C GLY A 19 -1.82 -0.70 -7.16
N ILE A 20 -0.77 -0.83 -6.39
CA ILE A 20 0.16 0.27 -6.09
C ILE A 20 0.86 0.72 -7.38
N ILE A 21 1.44 -0.21 -8.13
CA ILE A 21 2.15 0.11 -9.38
C ILE A 21 1.20 0.77 -10.38
N LYS A 22 0.00 0.22 -10.54
CA LYS A 22 -1.00 0.75 -11.45
C LYS A 22 -1.40 2.18 -11.08
N THR A 23 -1.57 2.46 -9.79
CA THR A 23 -1.91 3.80 -9.31
C THR A 23 -0.77 4.79 -9.52
N PHE A 24 0.48 4.38 -9.26
CA PHE A 24 1.64 5.21 -9.55
C PHE A 24 1.75 5.52 -11.04
N THR A 25 1.57 4.53 -11.88
CA THR A 25 1.63 4.70 -13.33
C THR A 25 0.59 5.71 -13.81
N GLU A 26 -0.65 5.59 -13.34
CA GLU A 26 -1.72 6.52 -13.69
C GLU A 26 -1.44 7.93 -13.16
N THR A 27 -0.93 8.04 -11.94
CA THR A 27 -0.55 9.31 -11.34
C THR A 27 0.52 10.01 -12.18
N PHE A 28 1.55 9.27 -12.59
CA PHE A 28 2.61 9.81 -13.43
C PHE A 28 2.12 10.21 -14.81
N ASP A 29 1.21 9.42 -15.40
CA ASP A 29 0.60 9.76 -16.69
C ASP A 29 -0.15 11.09 -16.61
N ILE A 30 -0.94 11.28 -15.58
CA ILE A 30 -1.70 12.52 -15.39
C ILE A 30 -0.77 13.72 -15.18
N LEU A 31 0.33 13.51 -14.45
CA LEU A 31 1.29 14.58 -14.15
C LEU A 31 2.33 14.79 -15.25
N GLY A 32 2.33 13.97 -16.29
CA GLY A 32 3.27 14.10 -17.40
C GLY A 32 4.67 13.61 -17.09
N VAL A 33 4.82 12.69 -16.15
CA VAL A 33 6.11 12.07 -15.81
C VAL A 33 6.20 10.72 -16.52
N ASP A 34 7.21 10.53 -17.36
CA ASP A 34 7.32 9.32 -18.19
C ASP A 34 8.63 8.54 -18.03
N ASN A 35 9.45 8.86 -17.03
CA ASN A 35 10.76 8.23 -16.85
C ASN A 35 10.82 7.23 -15.68
N VAL A 36 9.68 6.81 -15.14
CA VAL A 36 9.65 5.94 -13.96
C VAL A 36 9.10 4.58 -14.37
N ASP A 37 9.91 3.53 -14.25
CA ASP A 37 9.51 2.17 -14.57
C ASP A 37 8.94 1.44 -13.35
N ASN A 38 8.31 0.29 -13.60
CA ASN A 38 7.67 -0.50 -12.55
C ASN A 38 8.67 -1.03 -11.51
N GLN A 39 9.88 -1.34 -11.94
CA GLN A 39 10.91 -1.84 -11.04
C GLN A 39 11.35 -0.77 -10.05
N SER A 40 11.49 0.47 -10.51
CA SER A 40 11.82 1.59 -9.63
C SER A 40 10.72 1.82 -8.59
N ILE A 41 9.47 1.77 -9.00
CA ILE A 41 8.33 1.90 -8.09
C ILE A 41 8.36 0.77 -7.05
N THR A 42 8.53 -0.46 -7.51
CA THR A 42 8.56 -1.64 -6.63
C THR A 42 9.65 -1.54 -5.58
N SER A 43 10.81 -1.03 -5.94
CA SER A 43 11.95 -0.90 -5.02
C SER A 43 11.70 0.08 -3.87
N LYS A 44 10.72 0.98 -4.01
CA LYS A 44 10.39 1.99 -2.99
C LYS A 44 9.19 1.62 -2.15
N ILE A 45 8.46 0.56 -2.47
CA ILE A 45 7.27 0.16 -1.70
C ILE A 45 7.66 -0.14 -0.26
N GLY A 46 6.94 0.42 0.68
CA GLY A 46 7.22 0.36 2.11
C GLY A 46 7.59 1.71 2.70
N LEU A 47 8.06 2.64 1.87
CA LEU A 47 8.29 4.01 2.32
C LEU A 47 6.97 4.78 2.40
N PRO A 48 6.90 5.85 3.20
CA PRO A 48 5.77 6.77 3.17
C PRO A 48 5.54 7.29 1.75
N LEU A 49 4.29 7.46 1.36
CA LEU A 49 3.91 7.76 -0.02
C LEU A 49 4.60 9.00 -0.58
N LYS A 50 4.60 10.10 0.19
CA LYS A 50 5.25 11.33 -0.24
C LYS A 50 6.74 11.15 -0.47
N GLN A 51 7.40 10.36 0.39
CA GLN A 51 8.81 10.07 0.23
C GLN A 51 9.08 9.25 -1.04
N MET A 52 8.20 8.32 -1.38
CA MET A 52 8.30 7.58 -2.63
C MET A 52 8.31 8.54 -3.83
N PHE A 53 7.39 9.49 -3.87
CA PHE A 53 7.35 10.47 -4.95
C PHE A 53 8.61 11.35 -4.99
N LEU A 54 9.11 11.77 -3.84
CA LEU A 54 10.37 12.54 -3.78
C LEU A 54 11.53 11.75 -4.37
N GLU A 55 11.67 10.49 -3.99
CA GLU A 55 12.79 9.67 -4.44
C GLU A 55 12.67 9.23 -5.90
N LEU A 56 11.45 8.94 -6.36
CA LEU A 56 11.22 8.49 -7.73
C LEU A 56 11.37 9.59 -8.76
N THR A 57 11.05 10.82 -8.41
CA THR A 57 11.06 11.93 -9.37
C THR A 57 12.24 12.87 -9.19
N GLY A 58 12.94 12.82 -8.05
CA GLY A 58 13.93 13.84 -7.70
C GLY A 58 13.34 15.23 -7.60
N GLY A 59 12.00 15.32 -7.47
CA GLY A 59 11.28 16.57 -7.45
C GLY A 59 11.32 17.27 -6.11
N ASN A 60 10.65 18.42 -6.05
CA ASN A 60 10.55 19.21 -4.84
C ASN A 60 9.37 18.74 -3.98
N ASP A 61 9.31 19.28 -2.78
CA ASP A 61 8.27 18.95 -1.80
C ASP A 61 6.86 19.28 -2.31
N GLU A 62 6.70 20.40 -2.98
CA GLU A 62 5.41 20.84 -3.54
C GLU A 62 4.90 19.84 -4.59
N PHE A 63 5.77 19.42 -5.51
CA PHE A 63 5.41 18.42 -6.52
C PHE A 63 5.04 17.09 -5.87
N ALA A 64 5.83 16.64 -4.90
CA ALA A 64 5.55 15.39 -4.20
C ALA A 64 4.22 15.45 -3.45
N GLN A 65 3.87 16.58 -2.88
CA GLN A 65 2.59 16.74 -2.21
C GLN A 65 1.42 16.69 -3.19
N ARG A 66 1.55 17.33 -4.34
CA ARG A 66 0.53 17.27 -5.41
C ARG A 66 0.35 15.82 -5.90
N ALA A 67 1.46 15.13 -6.14
CA ALA A 67 1.43 13.74 -6.58
C ALA A 67 0.78 12.82 -5.55
N THR A 68 1.11 13.03 -4.28
CA THR A 68 0.52 12.27 -3.17
C THR A 68 -0.99 12.48 -3.10
N ASN A 69 -1.45 13.71 -3.21
CA ASN A 69 -2.88 14.02 -3.16
C ASN A 69 -3.62 13.37 -4.34
N LEU A 70 -3.06 13.47 -5.54
CA LEU A 70 -3.65 12.84 -6.71
C LEU A 70 -3.70 11.32 -6.59
N TYR A 71 -2.61 10.72 -6.13
CA TYR A 71 -2.54 9.28 -5.88
C TYR A 71 -3.66 8.82 -4.96
N ARG A 72 -3.85 9.53 -3.84
CA ARG A 72 -4.91 9.19 -2.89
C ARG A 72 -6.30 9.32 -3.49
N ASP A 73 -6.52 10.32 -4.33
CA ASP A 73 -7.81 10.54 -4.97
C ASP A 73 -8.20 9.40 -5.92
N ILE A 74 -7.23 8.82 -6.62
CA ILE A 74 -7.52 7.79 -7.63
C ILE A 74 -7.27 6.37 -7.14
N PHE A 75 -6.60 6.19 -6.00
CA PHE A 75 -6.21 4.87 -5.51
C PHE A 75 -7.38 3.92 -5.34
N ASP A 76 -8.46 4.39 -4.75
CA ASP A 76 -9.59 3.51 -4.41
C ASP A 76 -10.24 2.92 -5.65
N ASP A 77 -10.34 3.71 -6.72
CA ASP A 77 -10.95 3.26 -7.97
C ASP A 77 -10.03 2.33 -8.75
N ILE A 78 -8.72 2.54 -8.69
CA ILE A 78 -7.75 1.83 -9.52
C ILE A 78 -7.18 0.61 -8.80
N ALA A 79 -6.75 0.79 -7.56
CA ALA A 79 -6.01 -0.24 -6.83
C ALA A 79 -6.89 -1.23 -6.10
N THR A 80 -7.93 -0.74 -5.42
CA THR A 80 -8.73 -1.59 -4.52
C THR A 80 -9.26 -2.86 -5.20
N PRO A 81 -9.82 -2.80 -6.43
CA PRO A 81 -10.30 -4.03 -7.09
C PRO A 81 -9.21 -5.05 -7.39
N ALA A 82 -7.95 -4.62 -7.45
CA ALA A 82 -6.81 -5.48 -7.79
C ALA A 82 -6.10 -6.05 -6.55
N ILE A 83 -6.50 -5.65 -5.34
CA ILE A 83 -5.83 -6.06 -4.11
C ILE A 83 -6.47 -7.33 -3.56
N THR A 84 -5.63 -8.31 -3.23
CA THR A 84 -6.06 -9.59 -2.65
C THR A 84 -5.19 -9.94 -1.45
N LEU A 85 -5.68 -10.86 -0.61
CA LEU A 85 -4.84 -11.45 0.42
C LEU A 85 -3.89 -12.48 -0.21
N PHE A 86 -2.68 -12.58 0.33
CA PHE A 86 -1.80 -13.68 -0.06
C PHE A 86 -2.42 -15.02 0.35
N GLU A 87 -2.09 -16.08 -0.42
CA GLU A 87 -2.57 -17.41 -0.13
C GLU A 87 -2.16 -17.84 1.28
N GLY A 88 -3.10 -18.44 2.02
CA GLY A 88 -2.85 -18.94 3.37
C GLY A 88 -2.94 -17.89 4.48
N VAL A 89 -3.03 -16.60 4.15
CA VAL A 89 -3.07 -15.53 5.16
C VAL A 89 -4.32 -15.61 6.02
N LYS A 90 -5.48 -15.77 5.41
CA LYS A 90 -6.74 -15.83 6.16
C LYS A 90 -6.75 -16.98 7.15
N GLU A 91 -6.30 -18.13 6.73
CA GLU A 91 -6.21 -19.34 7.57
C GLU A 91 -5.21 -19.14 8.71
N CYS A 92 -4.07 -18.55 8.42
CA CYS A 92 -3.03 -18.24 9.39
C CYS A 92 -3.55 -17.29 10.48
N LEU A 93 -4.17 -16.18 10.08
CA LEU A 93 -4.71 -15.20 11.02
C LEU A 93 -5.82 -15.81 11.89
N THR A 94 -6.69 -16.60 11.30
CA THR A 94 -7.77 -17.28 12.04
C THR A 94 -7.18 -18.24 13.07
N SER A 95 -6.19 -19.02 12.69
CA SER A 95 -5.52 -19.96 13.60
C SER A 95 -4.85 -19.24 14.77
N LEU A 96 -4.14 -18.15 14.51
CA LEU A 96 -3.49 -17.36 15.56
C LEU A 96 -4.51 -16.74 16.51
N LYS A 97 -5.60 -16.21 15.99
CA LYS A 97 -6.67 -15.63 16.80
C LYS A 97 -7.31 -16.67 17.69
N ASN A 98 -7.58 -17.85 17.15
CA ASN A 98 -8.18 -18.95 17.91
C ASN A 98 -7.23 -19.48 18.98
N SER A 99 -5.93 -19.31 18.83
CA SER A 99 -4.92 -19.67 19.82
C SER A 99 -4.72 -18.60 20.91
N GLY A 100 -5.49 -17.53 20.88
CA GLY A 100 -5.49 -16.50 21.94
C GLY A 100 -4.59 -15.30 21.69
N PHE A 101 -4.03 -15.16 20.49
CA PHE A 101 -3.20 -14.01 20.15
C PHE A 101 -4.05 -12.80 19.80
N CYS A 102 -3.61 -11.63 20.23
CA CYS A 102 -4.13 -10.36 19.72
C CYS A 102 -3.38 -9.97 18.47
N LEU A 103 -4.11 -9.70 17.40
CA LEU A 103 -3.51 -9.38 16.11
C LEU A 103 -3.73 -7.91 15.78
N SER A 104 -2.69 -7.25 15.26
CA SER A 104 -2.79 -5.87 14.80
C SER A 104 -1.95 -5.68 13.55
N VAL A 105 -2.18 -4.57 12.86
CA VAL A 105 -1.52 -4.24 11.61
C VAL A 105 -0.84 -2.90 11.75
N ALA A 106 0.42 -2.84 11.34
CA ALA A 106 1.19 -1.61 11.24
C ALA A 106 1.48 -1.33 9.77
N SER A 107 1.31 -0.09 9.33
CA SER A 107 1.52 0.29 7.95
C SER A 107 1.91 1.75 7.85
N SER A 108 2.72 2.09 6.83
CA SER A 108 3.01 3.48 6.50
C SER A 108 1.87 4.13 5.71
N ARG A 109 0.86 3.35 5.33
CA ARG A 109 -0.33 3.82 4.64
C ARG A 109 -1.19 4.70 5.56
N GLY A 110 -1.91 5.68 5.01
CA GLY A 110 -2.85 6.49 5.78
C GLY A 110 -3.97 5.63 6.37
N GLU A 111 -4.44 6.01 7.56
CA GLU A 111 -5.44 5.25 8.30
C GLU A 111 -6.72 5.00 7.48
N GLU A 112 -7.21 6.03 6.81
CA GLU A 112 -8.43 5.93 6.01
C GLU A 112 -8.28 4.92 4.87
N SER A 113 -7.17 4.98 4.15
CA SER A 113 -6.86 4.05 3.06
C SER A 113 -6.72 2.62 3.58
N LEU A 114 -6.04 2.44 4.72
CA LEU A 114 -5.86 1.14 5.34
C LEU A 114 -7.20 0.54 5.75
N ASN A 115 -8.06 1.32 6.38
CA ASN A 115 -9.38 0.86 6.81
C ASN A 115 -10.25 0.44 5.62
N MET A 116 -10.20 1.17 4.53
CA MET A 116 -10.93 0.83 3.31
C MET A 116 -10.47 -0.51 2.75
N LEU A 117 -9.17 -0.75 2.68
CA LEU A 117 -8.62 -2.00 2.18
C LEU A 117 -8.95 -3.17 3.09
N VAL A 118 -8.90 -2.98 4.40
CA VAL A 118 -9.27 -4.02 5.36
C VAL A 118 -10.72 -4.43 5.19
N ARG A 119 -11.62 -3.47 4.99
CA ARG A 119 -13.04 -3.77 4.70
C ARG A 119 -13.22 -4.53 3.40
N HIS A 120 -12.48 -4.14 2.36
CA HIS A 120 -12.54 -4.81 1.06
C HIS A 120 -12.13 -6.28 1.15
N LEU A 121 -11.13 -6.57 1.97
CA LEU A 121 -10.54 -7.91 2.11
C LEU A 121 -11.22 -8.78 3.18
N ALA A 122 -12.06 -8.21 4.00
CA ALA A 122 -12.71 -8.92 5.10
C ALA A 122 -13.73 -9.99 4.65
#